data_2720b16f7bc87339138d8fad938b1310
#
_entry.id   2720b16f7bc87339138d8fad938b1310
#
_cell.length_a   1.000
_cell.length_b   1.000
_cell.length_c   1.000
_cell.angle_alpha   90.00
_cell.angle_beta   90.00
_cell.angle_gamma   90.00
#
_symmetry.space_group_name_H-M   'P 1'
#
loop_
_entity.id
_entity.type
_entity.pdbx_description
1 polymer ?
#
loop_
_entity_poly.entity_id
_entity_poly.type
_entity_poly.pdbx_seq_one_letter_code
_entity_poly.pdbx_strand_id
1 'polypeptide(L)'
;MTFVETIDIVKNLCEQHKVIPLFAFRNGSKAYGYDNANSDDDILFVYYRQPLDYFSLKEIDNEIKHPELDIKGWDLRKFITILAKNGWNVYEALHNNHWTASETGDKLLYSLSSIADKNFDEKKMANTMLCCALRDRTKYLTVQDEAKKLKYCLSFARMLLSARYTFYTKQYPPVNFETLVGTLEINLEESADFEVPYDIIAFLKFAMYTRKSMNYERIDYKYMDTIMEVLFVGHQKLMKQNDNLGDTSKMGYVSKYEKLLKEFFQSQLK
;
A
#
# COMPACT_ATOMS: atom_id res chain seq x y z
N MET A 1 -19.38 -6.83 4.70
CA MET A 1 -18.58 -7.41 5.80
C MET A 1 -17.85 -6.28 6.53
N THR A 2 -17.95 -6.24 7.84
CA THR A 2 -17.20 -5.29 8.68
C THR A 2 -15.76 -5.77 8.85
N PHE A 3 -14.85 -4.87 9.26
CA PHE A 3 -13.45 -5.27 9.53
C PHE A 3 -13.36 -6.30 10.68
N VAL A 4 -14.26 -6.20 11.66
CA VAL A 4 -14.32 -7.16 12.79
C VAL A 4 -14.68 -8.57 12.31
N GLU A 5 -15.72 -8.70 11.48
CA GLU A 5 -16.09 -9.99 10.88
C GLU A 5 -14.95 -10.59 10.06
N THR A 6 -14.19 -9.76 9.34
CA THR A 6 -13.04 -10.22 8.57
C THR A 6 -11.90 -10.72 9.46
N ILE A 7 -11.70 -10.10 10.64
CA ILE A 7 -10.68 -10.57 11.59
C ILE A 7 -11.02 -11.95 12.17
N ASP A 8 -12.29 -12.27 12.36
CA ASP A 8 -12.67 -13.62 12.82
C ASP A 8 -12.39 -14.68 11.73
N ILE A 9 -12.55 -14.34 10.46
CA ILE A 9 -12.11 -15.20 9.34
C ILE A 9 -10.58 -15.39 9.38
N VAL A 10 -9.79 -14.33 9.61
CA VAL A 10 -8.34 -14.42 9.75
C VAL A 10 -7.95 -15.37 10.89
N LYS A 11 -8.59 -15.27 12.06
CA LYS A 11 -8.32 -16.15 13.21
C LYS A 11 -8.58 -17.61 12.84
N ASN A 12 -9.76 -17.92 12.26
CA ASN A 12 -10.13 -19.25 11.82
C ASN A 12 -9.13 -19.82 10.81
N LEU A 13 -8.69 -18.98 9.84
CA LEU A 13 -7.68 -19.38 8.86
C LEU A 13 -6.33 -19.69 9.51
N CYS A 14 -5.92 -18.91 10.51
CA CYS A 14 -4.71 -19.15 11.29
C CYS A 14 -4.79 -20.48 12.08
N GLU A 15 -5.92 -20.79 12.69
CA GLU A 15 -6.15 -22.05 13.39
C GLU A 15 -6.05 -23.25 12.44
N GLN A 16 -6.69 -23.19 11.26
CA GLN A 16 -6.64 -24.23 10.24
C GLN A 16 -5.19 -24.52 9.78
N HIS A 17 -4.39 -23.47 9.64
CA HIS A 17 -2.98 -23.57 9.21
C HIS A 17 -2.00 -23.74 10.36
N LYS A 18 -2.46 -23.80 11.62
CA LYS A 18 -1.64 -23.93 12.84
C LYS A 18 -0.57 -22.85 12.93
N VAL A 19 -0.97 -21.61 12.64
CA VAL A 19 -0.11 -20.43 12.73
C VAL A 19 -0.66 -19.44 13.73
N ILE A 20 0.16 -18.53 14.22
CA ILE A 20 -0.20 -17.54 15.23
C ILE A 20 -0.29 -16.17 14.58
N PRO A 21 -1.48 -15.53 14.54
CA PRO A 21 -1.62 -14.20 13.97
C PRO A 21 -0.91 -13.16 14.84
N LEU A 22 -0.35 -12.14 14.20
CA LEU A 22 0.29 -11.00 14.86
C LEU A 22 -0.53 -9.72 14.65
N PHE A 23 -0.74 -9.36 13.39
CA PHE A 23 -1.48 -8.17 13.01
C PHE A 23 -2.09 -8.33 11.61
N ALA A 24 -3.10 -7.55 11.32
CA ALA A 24 -3.76 -7.50 10.03
C ALA A 24 -4.03 -6.06 9.60
N PHE A 25 -3.99 -5.84 8.29
CA PHE A 25 -4.19 -4.54 7.66
C PHE A 25 -5.29 -4.64 6.60
N ARG A 26 -6.12 -3.61 6.53
CA ARG A 26 -7.02 -3.46 5.39
C ARG A 26 -6.27 -2.79 4.25
N ASN A 27 -6.37 -3.35 3.04
CA ASN A 27 -5.80 -2.80 1.81
C ASN A 27 -6.91 -2.45 0.81
N GLY A 28 -6.52 -2.16 -0.43
CA GLY A 28 -7.45 -1.97 -1.54
C GLY A 28 -8.32 -0.74 -1.44
N SER A 29 -9.43 -0.71 -2.17
CA SER A 29 -10.29 0.45 -2.33
C SER A 29 -10.86 0.98 -1.01
N LYS A 30 -11.14 0.11 -0.05
CA LYS A 30 -11.63 0.47 1.30
C LYS A 30 -10.57 1.21 2.12
N ALA A 31 -9.31 0.82 2.01
CA ALA A 31 -8.20 1.55 2.64
C ALA A 31 -7.97 2.90 1.97
N TYR A 32 -8.13 2.95 0.66
CA TYR A 32 -7.90 4.17 -0.14
C TYR A 32 -9.04 5.17 -0.05
N GLY A 33 -10.19 4.79 0.49
CA GLY A 33 -11.34 5.68 0.69
C GLY A 33 -12.16 5.96 -0.57
N TYR A 34 -12.07 5.13 -1.62
CA TYR A 34 -12.92 5.21 -2.81
C TYR A 34 -13.63 3.89 -3.15
N ASP A 35 -13.92 3.09 -2.12
CA ASP A 35 -14.74 1.88 -2.22
C ASP A 35 -16.20 2.19 -2.55
N ASN A 36 -16.93 1.17 -2.96
CA ASN A 36 -18.38 1.18 -3.15
C ASN A 36 -19.01 -0.08 -2.55
N ALA A 37 -20.33 -0.20 -2.66
CA ALA A 37 -21.07 -1.34 -2.09
C ALA A 37 -20.61 -2.71 -2.60
N ASN A 38 -20.02 -2.78 -3.80
CA ASN A 38 -19.51 -4.00 -4.43
C ASN A 38 -18.00 -4.22 -4.19
N SER A 39 -17.37 -3.39 -3.37
CA SER A 39 -15.93 -3.50 -3.12
C SER A 39 -15.62 -4.61 -2.11
N ASP A 40 -14.69 -5.48 -2.47
CA ASP A 40 -14.19 -6.55 -1.62
C ASP A 40 -13.41 -5.99 -0.41
N ASP A 41 -13.24 -6.81 0.61
CA ASP A 41 -12.30 -6.55 1.70
C ASP A 41 -10.96 -7.19 1.35
N ASP A 42 -9.99 -6.35 0.96
CA ASP A 42 -8.61 -6.76 0.72
C ASP A 42 -7.86 -6.76 2.07
N ILE A 43 -7.50 -7.92 2.59
CA ILE A 43 -6.81 -8.05 3.88
C ILE A 43 -5.44 -8.69 3.69
N LEU A 44 -4.43 -8.05 4.25
CA LEU A 44 -3.13 -8.65 4.50
C LEU A 44 -2.99 -8.88 6.00
N PHE A 45 -2.81 -10.14 6.41
CA PHE A 45 -2.43 -10.44 7.78
C PHE A 45 -1.01 -10.99 7.86
N VAL A 46 -0.36 -10.81 9.01
CA VAL A 46 0.98 -11.32 9.27
C VAL A 46 0.89 -12.31 10.42
N TYR A 47 1.52 -13.45 10.23
CA TYR A 47 1.56 -14.54 11.18
C TYR A 47 2.99 -15.05 11.42
N TYR A 48 3.18 -15.80 12.48
CA TYR A 48 4.38 -16.60 12.68
C TYR A 48 4.00 -18.05 13.04
N ARG A 49 4.96 -18.95 12.86
CA ARG A 49 4.86 -20.35 13.27
C ARG A 49 5.58 -20.56 14.59
N GLN A 50 5.34 -21.69 15.25
CA GLN A 50 6.17 -22.05 16.40
C GLN A 50 7.65 -22.02 16.01
N PRO A 51 8.56 -21.49 16.87
CA PRO A 51 9.96 -21.33 16.51
C PRO A 51 10.62 -22.60 15.98
N LEU A 52 10.25 -23.77 16.53
CA LEU A 52 10.78 -25.06 16.11
C LEU A 52 10.38 -25.45 14.68
N ASP A 53 9.25 -24.97 14.18
CA ASP A 53 8.79 -25.28 12.82
C ASP A 53 9.77 -24.72 11.77
N TYR A 54 10.45 -23.60 12.09
CA TYR A 54 11.43 -22.99 11.19
C TYR A 54 12.74 -23.78 11.04
N PHE A 55 12.96 -24.78 11.87
CA PHE A 55 14.10 -25.71 11.77
C PHE A 55 13.76 -26.99 11.02
N SER A 56 12.52 -27.12 10.52
CA SER A 56 12.12 -28.27 9.69
C SER A 56 12.90 -28.28 8.38
N LEU A 57 13.28 -29.48 7.93
CA LEU A 57 13.85 -29.68 6.59
C LEU A 57 12.80 -29.61 5.47
N LYS A 58 11.50 -29.60 5.82
CA LYS A 58 10.43 -29.40 4.86
C LYS A 58 10.35 -27.94 4.51
N GLU A 59 10.14 -27.66 3.23
CA GLU A 59 9.85 -26.30 2.77
C GLU A 59 8.58 -25.79 3.44
N ILE A 60 8.65 -24.60 4.04
CA ILE A 60 7.54 -23.97 4.74
C ILE A 60 6.93 -22.93 3.80
N ASP A 61 5.66 -23.10 3.48
CA ASP A 61 4.93 -22.07 2.76
C ASP A 61 4.90 -20.78 3.59
N ASN A 62 5.34 -19.70 2.98
CA ASN A 62 5.42 -18.38 3.59
C ASN A 62 4.20 -17.49 3.27
N GLU A 63 3.17 -18.07 2.65
CA GLU A 63 1.92 -17.39 2.30
C GLU A 63 0.72 -18.30 2.54
N ILE A 64 -0.34 -17.74 3.09
CA ILE A 64 -1.64 -18.37 3.26
C ILE A 64 -2.66 -17.53 2.49
N LYS A 65 -3.56 -18.17 1.74
CA LYS A 65 -4.63 -17.49 1.00
C LYS A 65 -5.97 -18.08 1.36
N HIS A 66 -6.95 -17.22 1.57
CA HIS A 66 -8.33 -17.68 1.64
C HIS A 66 -8.77 -18.13 0.23
N PRO A 67 -9.52 -19.25 0.10
CA PRO A 67 -9.88 -19.78 -1.21
C PRO A 67 -10.81 -18.89 -2.03
N GLU A 68 -11.67 -18.11 -1.38
CA GLU A 68 -12.74 -17.33 -2.02
C GLU A 68 -12.62 -15.81 -1.80
N LEU A 69 -11.96 -15.38 -0.73
CA LEU A 69 -11.86 -13.96 -0.35
C LEU A 69 -10.45 -13.43 -0.61
N ASP A 70 -10.33 -12.13 -0.87
CA ASP A 70 -8.99 -11.50 -1.04
C ASP A 70 -8.32 -11.25 0.33
N ILE A 71 -8.16 -12.36 1.08
CA ILE A 71 -7.48 -12.41 2.38
C ILE A 71 -6.20 -13.20 2.22
N LYS A 72 -5.05 -12.55 2.48
CA LYS A 72 -3.71 -13.12 2.34
C LYS A 72 -2.95 -13.01 3.65
N GLY A 73 -2.35 -14.10 4.07
CA GLY A 73 -1.43 -14.13 5.20
C GLY A 73 0.02 -14.26 4.73
N TRP A 74 0.91 -13.50 5.34
CA TRP A 74 2.34 -13.62 5.12
C TRP A 74 3.05 -14.02 6.40
N ASP A 75 3.98 -14.98 6.27
CA ASP A 75 4.93 -15.28 7.34
C ASP A 75 5.71 -14.02 7.72
N LEU A 76 5.96 -13.83 9.00
CA LEU A 76 6.68 -12.66 9.54
C LEU A 76 8.03 -12.45 8.85
N ARG A 77 8.76 -13.53 8.51
CA ARG A 77 10.05 -13.42 7.82
C ARG A 77 9.88 -12.85 6.40
N LYS A 78 8.82 -13.27 5.69
CA LYS A 78 8.48 -12.73 4.37
C LYS A 78 8.15 -11.24 4.48
N PHE A 79 7.30 -10.86 5.44
CA PHE A 79 6.92 -9.46 5.66
C PHE A 79 8.16 -8.58 5.92
N ILE A 80 9.03 -9.01 6.84
CA ILE A 80 10.28 -8.29 7.18
C ILE A 80 11.24 -8.25 5.98
N THR A 81 11.34 -9.33 5.20
CA THR A 81 12.21 -9.36 4.02
C THR A 81 11.77 -8.33 2.97
N ILE A 82 10.46 -8.19 2.75
CA ILE A 82 9.91 -7.20 1.83
C ILE A 82 10.11 -5.78 2.40
N LEU A 83 9.91 -5.60 3.70
CA LEU A 83 10.12 -4.32 4.40
C LEU A 83 11.58 -3.85 4.29
N ALA A 84 12.54 -4.75 4.52
CA ALA A 84 13.98 -4.45 4.41
C ALA A 84 14.39 -4.04 2.99
N LYS A 85 13.62 -4.45 1.99
CA LYS A 85 13.80 -4.06 0.58
C LYS A 85 13.02 -2.80 0.18
N ASN A 86 12.44 -2.08 1.11
CA ASN A 86 11.55 -0.94 0.87
C ASN A 86 10.34 -1.31 -0.03
N GLY A 87 9.73 -2.46 0.22
CA GLY A 87 8.54 -2.88 -0.52
C GLY A 87 7.34 -1.99 -0.20
N TRP A 88 6.81 -1.29 -1.22
CA TRP A 88 5.76 -0.28 -1.06
C TRP A 88 4.50 -0.80 -0.35
N ASN A 89 4.07 -2.01 -0.65
CA ASN A 89 2.88 -2.64 -0.08
C ASN A 89 3.00 -2.92 1.43
N VAL A 90 4.21 -3.15 1.93
CA VAL A 90 4.47 -3.31 3.36
C VAL A 90 4.50 -1.96 4.06
N TYR A 91 5.09 -0.95 3.43
CA TYR A 91 5.02 0.43 3.94
C TYR A 91 3.57 0.93 3.98
N GLU A 92 2.78 0.64 2.93
CA GLU A 92 1.35 0.96 2.91
C GLU A 92 0.61 0.31 4.09
N ALA A 93 0.89 -0.97 4.36
CA ALA A 93 0.33 -1.68 5.49
C ALA A 93 0.67 -1.02 6.83
N LEU A 94 1.95 -0.65 7.04
CA LEU A 94 2.39 0.01 8.29
C LEU A 94 1.77 1.39 8.53
N HIS A 95 1.37 2.09 7.47
CA HIS A 95 0.76 3.43 7.53
C HIS A 95 -0.77 3.41 7.44
N ASN A 96 -1.37 2.24 7.49
CA ASN A 96 -2.82 2.06 7.41
C ASN A 96 -3.41 1.62 8.76
N ASN A 97 -4.76 1.64 8.85
CA ASN A 97 -5.47 1.07 9.98
C ASN A 97 -5.18 -0.43 10.10
N HIS A 98 -4.87 -0.86 11.31
CA HIS A 98 -4.48 -2.22 11.61
C HIS A 98 -5.26 -2.79 12.81
N TRP A 99 -5.24 -4.10 12.90
CA TRP A 99 -5.64 -4.86 14.08
C TRP A 99 -4.42 -5.67 14.55
N THR A 100 -4.30 -5.84 15.86
CA THR A 100 -3.27 -6.67 16.48
C THR A 100 -3.89 -7.77 17.30
N ALA A 101 -3.25 -8.92 17.32
CA ALA A 101 -3.73 -10.10 18.04
C ALA A 101 -3.39 -10.05 19.55
N SER A 102 -2.36 -9.28 19.92
CA SER A 102 -1.83 -9.25 21.28
C SER A 102 -0.93 -8.02 21.50
N GLU A 103 -0.64 -7.71 22.77
CA GLU A 103 0.36 -6.71 23.15
C GLU A 103 1.75 -6.97 22.53
N THR A 104 2.12 -8.23 22.36
CA THR A 104 3.38 -8.62 21.67
C THR A 104 3.34 -8.21 20.20
N GLY A 105 2.19 -8.38 19.54
CA GLY A 105 1.97 -7.90 18.17
C GLY A 105 2.11 -6.39 18.07
N ASP A 106 1.52 -5.64 19.00
CA ASP A 106 1.61 -4.18 19.06
C ASP A 106 3.06 -3.70 19.19
N LYS A 107 3.80 -4.25 20.15
CA LYS A 107 5.21 -3.92 20.37
C LYS A 107 6.08 -4.21 19.15
N LEU A 108 5.84 -5.36 18.49
CA LEU A 108 6.56 -5.74 17.28
C LEU A 108 6.24 -4.77 16.15
N LEU A 109 4.96 -4.46 15.92
CA LEU A 109 4.51 -3.54 14.88
C LEU A 109 5.12 -2.14 15.06
N TYR A 110 5.09 -1.61 16.28
CA TYR A 110 5.73 -0.34 16.60
C TYR A 110 7.23 -0.34 16.29
N SER A 111 7.93 -1.43 16.66
CA SER A 111 9.37 -1.57 16.41
C SER A 111 9.67 -1.65 14.90
N LEU A 112 8.84 -2.37 14.14
CA LEU A 112 8.96 -2.47 12.69
C LEU A 112 8.74 -1.11 12.01
N SER A 113 7.70 -0.37 12.41
CA SER A 113 7.44 0.98 11.90
C SER A 113 8.60 1.93 12.18
N SER A 114 9.13 1.94 13.41
CA SER A 114 10.28 2.79 13.79
C SER A 114 11.56 2.48 13.00
N ILE A 115 11.79 1.21 12.65
CA ILE A 115 12.93 0.84 11.80
C ILE A 115 12.63 1.21 10.34
N ALA A 116 11.41 1.01 9.87
CA ALA A 116 10.99 1.35 8.52
C ALA A 116 11.18 2.84 8.22
N ASP A 117 10.71 3.72 9.11
CA ASP A 117 10.85 5.18 8.96
C ASP A 117 12.32 5.60 8.81
N LYS A 118 13.22 4.98 9.60
CA LYS A 118 14.65 5.24 9.53
C LYS A 118 15.34 4.67 8.29
N ASN A 119 14.72 3.64 7.67
CA ASN A 119 15.22 2.96 6.48
C ASN A 119 14.49 3.41 5.21
N PHE A 120 13.63 4.40 5.29
CA PHE A 120 12.85 4.85 4.15
C PHE A 120 13.76 5.35 3.03
N ASP A 121 13.61 4.76 1.84
CA ASP A 121 14.30 5.14 0.62
C ASP A 121 13.28 5.79 -0.33
N GLU A 122 13.26 7.11 -0.30
CA GLU A 122 12.30 7.93 -1.05
C GLU A 122 12.42 7.73 -2.56
N LYS A 123 13.65 7.59 -3.07
CA LYS A 123 13.89 7.38 -4.50
C LYS A 123 13.30 6.06 -4.96
N LYS A 124 13.62 4.99 -4.26
CA LYS A 124 13.14 3.64 -4.57
C LYS A 124 11.62 3.54 -4.41
N MET A 125 11.08 4.17 -3.37
CA MET A 125 9.64 4.20 -3.12
C MET A 125 8.90 4.95 -4.22
N ALA A 126 9.34 6.18 -4.56
CA ALA A 126 8.76 6.97 -5.65
C ALA A 126 8.83 6.21 -6.98
N ASN A 127 9.98 5.60 -7.32
CA ASN A 127 10.12 4.80 -8.54
C ASN A 127 9.13 3.62 -8.58
N THR A 128 8.99 2.90 -7.47
CA THR A 128 8.04 1.77 -7.39
C THR A 128 6.60 2.25 -7.59
N MET A 129 6.21 3.37 -7.00
CA MET A 129 4.89 3.97 -7.17
C MET A 129 4.65 4.41 -8.61
N LEU A 130 5.64 5.03 -9.26
CA LEU A 130 5.58 5.42 -10.67
C LEU A 130 5.42 4.22 -11.61
N CYS A 131 6.13 3.11 -11.35
CA CYS A 131 5.96 1.87 -12.10
C CYS A 131 4.55 1.26 -11.91
N CYS A 132 4.00 1.32 -10.68
CA CYS A 132 2.63 0.89 -10.42
C CYS A 132 1.61 1.77 -11.14
N ALA A 133 1.81 3.10 -11.14
CA ALA A 133 0.98 4.03 -11.90
C ALA A 133 0.95 3.66 -13.39
N LEU A 134 2.12 3.43 -14.00
CA LEU A 134 2.20 3.05 -15.41
C LEU A 134 1.42 1.77 -15.73
N ARG A 135 1.51 0.75 -14.86
CA ARG A 135 0.74 -0.48 -14.99
C ARG A 135 -0.77 -0.22 -14.95
N ASP A 136 -1.23 0.65 -14.06
CA ASP A 136 -2.65 0.96 -13.92
C ASP A 136 -3.15 1.81 -15.11
N ARG A 137 -2.31 2.69 -15.68
CA ARG A 137 -2.61 3.37 -16.95
C ARG A 137 -2.77 2.38 -18.11
N THR A 138 -1.91 1.36 -18.19
CA THR A 138 -2.05 0.33 -19.23
C THR A 138 -3.39 -0.40 -19.11
N LYS A 139 -3.83 -0.74 -17.91
CA LYS A 139 -5.15 -1.33 -17.67
C LYS A 139 -6.29 -0.38 -18.03
N TYR A 140 -6.15 0.90 -17.68
CA TYR A 140 -7.11 1.95 -18.06
C TYR A 140 -7.34 2.01 -19.57
N LEU A 141 -6.26 1.96 -20.35
CA LEU A 141 -6.33 2.04 -21.83
C LEU A 141 -6.93 0.79 -22.49
N THR A 142 -6.91 -0.36 -21.81
CA THR A 142 -7.35 -1.65 -22.37
C THR A 142 -8.74 -2.09 -21.91
N VAL A 143 -9.22 -1.56 -20.80
CA VAL A 143 -10.52 -1.95 -20.21
C VAL A 143 -11.68 -1.26 -20.92
N GLN A 144 -12.76 -2.01 -21.19
CA GLN A 144 -14.00 -1.49 -21.80
C GLN A 144 -15.07 -1.14 -20.74
N ASP A 145 -15.00 -1.77 -19.58
CA ASP A 145 -15.95 -1.56 -18.49
C ASP A 145 -15.71 -0.20 -17.83
N GLU A 146 -16.71 0.68 -17.83
CA GLU A 146 -16.63 2.06 -17.35
C GLU A 146 -16.31 2.13 -15.85
N ALA A 147 -16.91 1.28 -15.03
CA ALA A 147 -16.64 1.24 -13.59
C ALA A 147 -15.19 0.83 -13.30
N LYS A 148 -14.67 -0.12 -14.07
CA LYS A 148 -13.26 -0.51 -13.99
C LYS A 148 -12.34 0.58 -14.56
N LYS A 149 -12.75 1.26 -15.63
CA LYS A 149 -12.03 2.38 -16.22
C LYS A 149 -11.83 3.48 -15.18
N LEU A 150 -12.90 3.88 -14.48
CA LEU A 150 -12.83 4.84 -13.38
C LEU A 150 -11.94 4.34 -12.22
N LYS A 151 -12.04 3.07 -11.85
CA LYS A 151 -11.15 2.47 -10.83
C LYS A 151 -9.68 2.60 -11.21
N TYR A 152 -9.31 2.32 -12.45
CA TYR A 152 -7.92 2.42 -12.90
C TYR A 152 -7.44 3.86 -13.03
N CYS A 153 -8.31 4.80 -13.41
CA CYS A 153 -8.02 6.22 -13.38
C CYS A 153 -7.65 6.68 -11.96
N LEU A 154 -8.49 6.38 -10.97
CA LEU A 154 -8.23 6.71 -9.57
C LEU A 154 -6.97 6.03 -9.02
N SER A 155 -6.74 4.77 -9.37
CA SER A 155 -5.54 4.03 -8.97
C SER A 155 -4.26 4.64 -9.56
N PHE A 156 -4.27 4.97 -10.85
CA PHE A 156 -3.17 5.66 -11.52
C PHE A 156 -2.87 7.00 -10.87
N ALA A 157 -3.90 7.84 -10.69
CA ALA A 157 -3.76 9.15 -10.07
C ALA A 157 -3.21 9.03 -8.63
N ARG A 158 -3.74 8.11 -7.83
CA ARG A 158 -3.27 7.87 -6.46
C ARG A 158 -1.78 7.52 -6.44
N MET A 159 -1.35 6.58 -7.26
CA MET A 159 0.06 6.14 -7.29
C MET A 159 0.99 7.25 -7.79
N LEU A 160 0.57 8.02 -8.79
CA LEU A 160 1.32 9.17 -9.27
C LEU A 160 1.46 10.27 -8.22
N LEU A 161 0.36 10.63 -7.56
CA LEU A 161 0.35 11.67 -6.52
C LEU A 161 1.10 11.20 -5.26
N SER A 162 1.04 9.91 -4.94
CA SER A 162 1.84 9.31 -3.88
C SER A 162 3.34 9.41 -4.18
N ALA A 163 3.76 9.11 -5.42
CA ALA A 163 5.15 9.27 -5.83
C ALA A 163 5.60 10.74 -5.75
N ARG A 164 4.75 11.68 -6.20
CA ARG A 164 5.01 13.11 -6.08
C ARG A 164 5.17 13.53 -4.61
N TYR A 165 4.23 13.16 -3.76
CA TYR A 165 4.32 13.43 -2.32
C TYR A 165 5.64 12.90 -1.74
N THR A 166 5.96 11.62 -1.99
CA THR A 166 7.20 10.98 -1.51
C THR A 166 8.43 11.71 -2.01
N PHE A 167 8.46 12.11 -3.28
CA PHE A 167 9.60 12.80 -3.89
C PHE A 167 9.90 14.14 -3.21
N TYR A 168 8.85 14.93 -2.92
CA TYR A 168 9.03 16.27 -2.35
C TYR A 168 9.13 16.29 -0.82
N THR A 169 8.38 15.44 -0.12
CA THR A 169 8.35 15.45 1.36
C THR A 169 9.39 14.50 1.99
N LYS A 170 9.94 13.57 1.20
CA LYS A 170 10.81 12.49 1.71
C LYS A 170 10.13 11.58 2.74
N GLN A 171 8.82 11.51 2.71
CA GLN A 171 7.99 10.71 3.61
C GLN A 171 7.09 9.75 2.85
N TYR A 172 6.57 8.73 3.55
CA TYR A 172 5.54 7.88 2.99
C TYR A 172 4.21 8.66 2.89
N PRO A 173 3.48 8.56 1.77
CA PRO A 173 2.26 9.34 1.55
C PRO A 173 1.08 8.82 2.39
N PRO A 174 0.07 9.68 2.66
CA PRO A 174 -1.19 9.22 3.21
C PRO A 174 -1.82 8.09 2.37
N VAL A 175 -2.25 7.00 3.02
CA VAL A 175 -2.87 5.84 2.34
C VAL A 175 -4.26 6.21 1.78
N ASN A 176 -5.04 6.96 2.55
CA ASN A 176 -6.33 7.45 2.11
C ASN A 176 -6.16 8.51 1.02
N PHE A 177 -6.82 8.29 -0.11
CA PHE A 177 -6.60 9.13 -1.30
C PHE A 177 -7.18 10.55 -1.16
N GLU A 178 -8.30 10.70 -0.46
CA GLU A 178 -8.89 12.01 -0.19
C GLU A 178 -7.95 12.85 0.70
N THR A 179 -7.35 12.24 1.71
CA THR A 179 -6.33 12.87 2.56
C THR A 179 -5.10 13.25 1.75
N LEU A 180 -4.61 12.36 0.89
CA LEU A 180 -3.47 12.64 0.02
C LEU A 180 -3.75 13.85 -0.88
N VAL A 181 -4.90 13.88 -1.55
CA VAL A 181 -5.32 14.98 -2.42
C VAL A 181 -5.40 16.29 -1.64
N GLY A 182 -6.03 16.28 -0.44
CA GLY A 182 -6.11 17.46 0.41
C GLY A 182 -4.76 17.98 0.89
N THR A 183 -3.80 17.09 1.17
CA THR A 183 -2.45 17.49 1.57
C THR A 183 -1.69 18.15 0.42
N LEU A 184 -1.92 17.71 -0.82
CA LEU A 184 -1.29 18.27 -2.01
C LEU A 184 -1.82 19.67 -2.35
N GLU A 185 -3.08 19.96 -2.03
CA GLU A 185 -3.67 21.32 -2.19
C GLU A 185 -2.99 22.35 -1.28
N ILE A 186 -2.62 21.96 -0.06
CA ILE A 186 -2.16 22.88 0.97
C ILE A 186 -0.63 23.10 0.94
N ASN A 187 0.15 22.08 0.65
CA ASN A 187 1.58 22.06 0.99
C ASN A 187 2.56 22.10 -0.19
N LEU A 188 2.10 22.07 -1.43
CA LEU A 188 3.00 21.92 -2.58
C LEU A 188 2.84 23.00 -3.66
N GLU A 189 2.20 24.13 -3.31
CA GLU A 189 1.96 25.24 -4.24
C GLU A 189 3.27 25.96 -4.66
N GLU A 190 4.32 25.95 -3.82
CA GLU A 190 5.49 26.83 -4.02
C GLU A 190 6.75 26.20 -4.63
N SER A 191 6.82 24.86 -4.82
CA SER A 191 8.12 24.24 -5.10
C SER A 191 8.19 23.18 -6.19
N ALA A 192 7.11 22.96 -6.94
CA ALA A 192 7.06 21.78 -7.79
C ALA A 192 7.07 22.13 -9.30
N ASP A 193 8.04 21.62 -10.04
CA ASP A 193 8.06 21.62 -11.51
C ASP A 193 6.85 20.88 -12.15
N PHE A 194 6.03 20.23 -11.33
CA PHE A 194 4.78 19.62 -11.72
C PHE A 194 3.69 19.99 -10.71
N GLU A 195 2.98 21.07 -11.01
CA GLU A 195 1.73 21.41 -10.33
C GLU A 195 0.60 20.52 -10.83
N VAL A 196 -0.26 20.08 -9.90
CA VAL A 196 -1.52 19.43 -10.27
C VAL A 196 -2.57 20.54 -10.35
N PRO A 197 -3.08 20.85 -11.54
CA PRO A 197 -4.08 21.89 -11.71
C PRO A 197 -5.31 21.65 -10.82
N TYR A 198 -5.90 22.75 -10.34
CA TYR A 198 -7.06 22.67 -9.43
C TYR A 198 -8.25 21.91 -10.02
N ASP A 199 -8.48 22.04 -11.32
CA ASP A 199 -9.55 21.32 -12.04
C ASP A 199 -9.32 19.80 -12.02
N ILE A 200 -8.07 19.34 -12.08
CA ILE A 200 -7.72 17.91 -11.91
C ILE A 200 -8.03 17.45 -10.48
N ILE A 201 -7.67 18.23 -9.48
CA ILE A 201 -7.99 17.94 -8.09
C ILE A 201 -9.52 17.84 -7.89
N ALA A 202 -10.26 18.81 -8.40
CA ALA A 202 -11.71 18.84 -8.34
C ALA A 202 -12.32 17.61 -9.06
N PHE A 203 -11.80 17.26 -10.23
CA PHE A 203 -12.22 16.06 -10.96
C PHE A 203 -11.95 14.80 -10.15
N LEU A 204 -10.77 14.63 -9.55
CA LEU A 204 -10.44 13.45 -8.75
C LEU A 204 -11.35 13.28 -7.53
N LYS A 205 -11.68 14.38 -6.83
CA LYS A 205 -12.67 14.38 -5.74
C LYS A 205 -14.05 13.95 -6.24
N PHE A 206 -14.50 14.50 -7.36
CA PHE A 206 -15.77 14.15 -7.99
C PHE A 206 -15.77 12.67 -8.45
N ALA A 207 -14.68 12.18 -9.03
CA ALA A 207 -14.52 10.79 -9.47
C ALA A 207 -14.58 9.81 -8.29
N MET A 208 -13.95 10.13 -7.15
CA MET A 208 -14.07 9.34 -5.91
C MET A 208 -15.51 9.28 -5.41
N TYR A 209 -16.21 10.42 -5.36
CA TYR A 209 -17.61 10.47 -4.98
C TYR A 209 -18.50 9.64 -5.92
N THR A 210 -18.31 9.80 -7.22
CA THR A 210 -19.07 9.07 -8.25
C THR A 210 -18.87 7.56 -8.13
N ARG A 211 -17.64 7.13 -7.85
CA ARG A 211 -17.35 5.71 -7.61
C ARG A 211 -18.05 5.18 -6.34
N LYS A 212 -18.02 5.93 -5.23
CA LYS A 212 -18.72 5.57 -3.98
C LYS A 212 -20.23 5.44 -4.19
N SER A 213 -20.84 6.37 -4.92
CA SER A 213 -22.27 6.40 -5.21
C SER A 213 -22.71 5.47 -6.34
N MET A 214 -21.77 4.86 -7.06
CA MET A 214 -21.99 4.00 -8.24
C MET A 214 -22.76 4.68 -9.38
N ASN A 215 -22.73 6.02 -9.43
CA ASN A 215 -23.45 6.81 -10.44
C ASN A 215 -22.52 7.19 -11.61
N TYR A 216 -22.08 6.18 -12.36
CA TYR A 216 -21.06 6.29 -13.41
C TYR A 216 -21.48 7.15 -14.60
N GLU A 217 -22.79 7.30 -14.84
CA GLU A 217 -23.35 8.16 -15.92
C GLU A 217 -22.97 9.64 -15.77
N ARG A 218 -22.55 10.07 -14.58
CA ARG A 218 -22.12 11.44 -14.29
C ARG A 218 -20.71 11.75 -14.74
N ILE A 219 -19.92 10.73 -15.14
CA ILE A 219 -18.53 10.92 -15.58
C ILE A 219 -18.49 11.31 -17.05
N ASP A 220 -17.88 12.44 -17.35
CA ASP A 220 -17.44 12.76 -18.70
C ASP A 220 -16.16 11.97 -19.02
N TYR A 221 -16.31 10.85 -19.72
CA TYR A 221 -15.18 9.97 -20.07
C TYR A 221 -14.19 10.62 -21.02
N LYS A 222 -14.61 11.58 -21.87
CA LYS A 222 -13.68 12.34 -22.74
C LYS A 222 -12.80 13.27 -21.90
N TYR A 223 -13.41 13.94 -20.91
CA TYR A 223 -12.67 14.76 -19.98
C TYR A 223 -11.72 13.92 -19.12
N MET A 224 -12.16 12.74 -18.67
CA MET A 224 -11.31 11.79 -17.94
C MET A 224 -10.11 11.34 -18.78
N ASP A 225 -10.28 11.06 -20.07
CA ASP A 225 -9.18 10.75 -20.98
C ASP A 225 -8.16 11.90 -21.05
N THR A 226 -8.65 13.15 -21.11
CA THR A 226 -7.81 14.36 -21.08
C THR A 226 -7.02 14.45 -19.76
N ILE A 227 -7.69 14.27 -18.62
CA ILE A 227 -7.03 14.25 -17.30
C ILE A 227 -5.93 13.17 -17.24
N MET A 228 -6.20 11.97 -17.76
CA MET A 228 -5.23 10.89 -17.80
C MET A 228 -3.98 11.25 -18.61
N GLU A 229 -4.12 11.96 -19.74
CA GLU A 229 -2.96 12.40 -20.52
C GLU A 229 -2.16 13.49 -19.79
N VAL A 230 -2.82 14.47 -19.16
CA VAL A 230 -2.12 15.49 -18.36
C VAL A 230 -1.35 14.85 -17.20
N LEU A 231 -1.99 13.94 -16.47
CA LEU A 231 -1.34 13.20 -15.39
C LEU A 231 -0.17 12.33 -15.91
N PHE A 232 -0.29 11.78 -17.12
CA PHE A 232 0.79 10.99 -17.72
C PHE A 232 2.01 11.85 -18.09
N VAL A 233 1.80 13.07 -18.58
CA VAL A 233 2.90 14.04 -18.78
C VAL A 233 3.62 14.32 -17.46
N GLY A 234 2.87 14.51 -16.38
CA GLY A 234 3.43 14.67 -15.03
C GLY A 234 4.22 13.44 -14.57
N HIS A 235 3.71 12.24 -14.84
CA HIS A 235 4.42 10.98 -14.58
C HIS A 235 5.78 10.94 -15.27
N GLN A 236 5.85 11.30 -16.56
CA GLN A 236 7.11 11.32 -17.32
C GLN A 236 8.12 12.33 -16.75
N LYS A 237 7.64 13.52 -16.29
CA LYS A 237 8.50 14.50 -15.63
C LYS A 237 9.10 13.96 -14.33
N LEU A 238 8.25 13.39 -13.46
CA LEU A 238 8.70 12.80 -12.19
C LEU A 238 9.68 11.62 -12.38
N MET A 239 9.47 10.78 -13.39
CA MET A 239 10.42 9.70 -13.72
C MET A 239 11.80 10.28 -14.01
N LYS A 240 11.91 11.29 -14.89
CA LYS A 240 13.18 11.93 -15.24
C LYS A 240 13.84 12.58 -14.02
N GLN A 241 13.08 13.25 -13.15
CA GLN A 241 13.60 13.86 -11.92
C GLN A 241 14.13 12.80 -10.97
N ASN A 242 13.41 11.69 -10.79
CA ASN A 242 13.80 10.61 -9.90
C ASN A 242 15.07 9.90 -10.39
N ASP A 243 15.24 9.70 -11.70
CA ASP A 243 16.43 9.09 -12.29
C ASP A 243 17.69 9.94 -12.04
N ASN A 244 17.54 11.27 -11.97
CA ASN A 244 18.63 12.20 -11.70
C ASN A 244 19.08 12.22 -10.22
N LEU A 245 18.32 11.61 -9.30
CA LEU A 245 18.76 11.43 -7.92
C LEU A 245 19.92 10.43 -7.86
N GLY A 246 20.98 10.76 -7.13
CA GLY A 246 22.10 9.84 -6.88
C GLY A 246 21.63 8.53 -6.23
N ASP A 247 22.52 7.55 -6.15
CA ASP A 247 22.24 6.28 -5.46
C ASP A 247 22.03 6.55 -3.96
N THR A 248 20.83 6.27 -3.46
CA THR A 248 20.44 6.47 -2.05
C THR A 248 20.48 5.16 -1.27
N SER A 249 21.10 4.08 -1.81
CA SER A 249 21.09 2.77 -1.18
C SER A 249 21.64 2.81 0.26
N LYS A 250 20.76 2.71 1.23
CA LYS A 250 21.10 2.65 2.67
C LYS A 250 21.42 1.19 3.02
N MET A 251 22.65 0.75 2.76
CA MET A 251 23.14 -0.53 3.27
C MET A 251 23.29 -0.46 4.80
N GLY A 252 22.80 -1.44 5.53
CA GLY A 252 23.00 -1.55 6.99
C GLY A 252 21.73 -1.79 7.82
N TYR A 253 20.55 -1.66 7.23
CA TYR A 253 19.31 -1.86 7.99
C TYR A 253 18.86 -3.33 8.08
N VAL A 254 19.35 -4.21 7.19
CA VAL A 254 19.05 -5.65 7.24
C VAL A 254 19.42 -6.22 8.61
N SER A 255 20.58 -5.85 9.16
CA SER A 255 21.03 -6.29 10.47
C SER A 255 20.11 -5.88 11.63
N LYS A 256 19.44 -4.72 11.52
CA LYS A 256 18.48 -4.25 12.53
C LYS A 256 17.21 -5.09 12.52
N TYR A 257 16.70 -5.42 11.32
CA TYR A 257 15.55 -6.31 11.15
C TYR A 257 15.87 -7.74 11.61
N GLU A 258 17.05 -8.25 11.28
CA GLU A 258 17.52 -9.56 11.76
C GLU A 258 17.62 -9.61 13.29
N LYS A 259 18.16 -8.56 13.91
CA LYS A 259 18.23 -8.44 15.37
C LYS A 259 16.82 -8.47 15.98
N LEU A 260 15.91 -7.64 15.48
CA LEU A 260 14.53 -7.61 15.96
C LEU A 260 13.82 -8.98 15.80
N LEU A 261 14.03 -9.65 14.68
CA LEU A 261 13.46 -10.98 14.43
C LEU A 261 14.01 -12.02 15.42
N LYS A 262 15.32 -12.00 15.69
CA LYS A 262 15.94 -12.88 16.68
C LYS A 262 15.38 -12.63 18.08
N GLU A 263 15.31 -11.38 18.52
CA GLU A 263 14.77 -11.01 19.83
C GLU A 263 13.30 -11.43 19.97
N PHE A 264 12.49 -11.23 18.91
CA PHE A 264 11.11 -11.70 18.89
C PHE A 264 11.03 -13.22 19.10
N PHE A 265 11.70 -14.03 18.28
CA PHE A 265 11.63 -15.49 18.41
C PHE A 265 12.22 -16.00 19.72
N GLN A 266 13.27 -15.39 20.27
CA GLN A 266 13.80 -15.74 21.59
C GLN A 266 12.77 -15.49 22.70
N SER A 267 11.93 -14.49 22.57
CA SER A 267 10.86 -14.21 23.54
C SER A 267 9.72 -15.23 23.47
N GLN A 268 9.52 -15.88 22.33
CA GLN A 268 8.49 -16.93 22.13
C GLN A 268 8.94 -18.33 22.56
N LEU A 269 10.21 -18.49 22.91
CA LEU A 269 10.77 -19.77 23.42
C LEU A 269 10.72 -19.89 24.94
N LYS A 270 10.39 -18.81 25.63
CA LYS A 270 10.24 -18.75 27.10
C LYS A 270 8.81 -19.06 27.52
#